data_4725051445e72ab9f055258683306422
#
_entry.id   4725051445e72ab9f055258683306422
#
_cell.length_a   1.000
_cell.length_b   1.000
_cell.length_c   1.000
_cell.angle_alpha   90.00
_cell.angle_beta   90.00
_cell.angle_gamma   90.00
#
_symmetry.space_group_name_H-M   'P 1'
#
loop_
_entity.id
_entity.type
_entity.pdbx_description
1 polymer ?
#
loop_
_entity_poly.entity_id
_entity_poly.type
_entity_poly.pdbx_seq_one_letter_code
_entity_poly.pdbx_strand_id
1 'polypeptide(L)'
;MNIKRNLIVAALMTIVTTLLLGVVYPLAITAIAQAVFPNQANGQLIERNGTVVGSSLIGQGFSSPGYFRPRPSAAGMGYDAANSAGSQLGPTNKKLMDAVKANVDAARKENPNAPVPIDLVTTSKIGRASCRERV
;
A
#
# COMPACT_ATOMS: atom_id res chain seq x y z
N MET A 1 -21.81 -43.88 4.83
CA MET A 1 -21.02 -42.73 4.36
C MET A 1 -19.55 -43.14 4.22
N ASN A 2 -18.94 -43.07 3.05
CA ASN A 2 -17.61 -43.64 2.77
C ASN A 2 -16.52 -42.62 3.07
N ILE A 3 -16.14 -42.47 4.34
CA ILE A 3 -15.21 -41.44 4.85
C ILE A 3 -13.89 -41.46 4.08
N LYS A 4 -13.33 -42.64 3.81
CA LYS A 4 -12.07 -42.80 3.05
C LYS A 4 -12.17 -42.14 1.67
N ARG A 5 -13.26 -42.37 0.92
CA ARG A 5 -13.47 -41.80 -0.40
C ARG A 5 -13.60 -40.28 -0.32
N ASN A 6 -14.32 -39.77 0.67
CA ASN A 6 -14.49 -38.31 0.84
C ASN A 6 -13.15 -37.64 1.22
N LEU A 7 -12.33 -38.27 2.04
CA LEU A 7 -10.99 -37.77 2.37
C LEU A 7 -10.07 -37.73 1.13
N ILE A 8 -10.08 -38.80 0.32
CA ILE A 8 -9.27 -38.81 -0.92
C ILE A 8 -9.74 -37.72 -1.91
N VAL A 9 -11.05 -37.57 -2.10
CA VAL A 9 -11.59 -36.54 -2.98
C VAL A 9 -11.23 -35.15 -2.44
N ALA A 10 -11.36 -34.90 -1.15
CA ALA A 10 -11.00 -33.62 -0.55
C ALA A 10 -9.50 -33.33 -0.72
N ALA A 11 -8.63 -34.32 -0.47
CA ALA A 11 -7.19 -34.16 -0.66
C ALA A 11 -6.82 -33.88 -2.12
N LEU A 12 -7.39 -34.63 -3.08
CA LEU A 12 -7.17 -34.41 -4.51
C LEU A 12 -7.68 -33.01 -4.95
N MET A 13 -8.86 -32.61 -4.51
CA MET A 13 -9.40 -31.27 -4.82
C MET A 13 -8.50 -30.18 -4.25
N THR A 14 -8.02 -30.33 -3.03
CA THR A 14 -7.08 -29.37 -2.43
C THR A 14 -5.79 -29.27 -3.24
N ILE A 15 -5.20 -30.40 -3.63
CA ILE A 15 -3.96 -30.41 -4.42
C ILE A 15 -4.20 -29.76 -5.80
N VAL A 16 -5.25 -30.17 -6.50
CA VAL A 16 -5.56 -29.62 -7.84
C VAL A 16 -5.83 -28.13 -7.79
N THR A 17 -6.65 -27.67 -6.84
CA THR A 17 -6.96 -26.25 -6.72
C THR A 17 -5.73 -25.42 -6.26
N THR A 18 -4.89 -25.97 -5.40
CA THR A 18 -3.65 -25.32 -4.98
C THR A 18 -2.68 -25.18 -6.16
N LEU A 19 -2.50 -26.22 -6.96
CA LEU A 19 -1.63 -26.14 -8.14
C LEU A 19 -2.22 -25.16 -9.20
N LEU A 20 -3.51 -25.27 -9.47
CA LEU A 20 -4.15 -24.43 -10.48
C LEU A 20 -4.17 -22.95 -10.09
N LEU A 21 -4.65 -22.64 -8.87
CA LEU A 21 -4.85 -21.26 -8.41
C LEU A 21 -3.61 -20.68 -7.71
N GLY A 22 -2.77 -21.52 -7.11
CA GLY A 22 -1.57 -21.08 -6.42
C GLY A 22 -0.30 -21.01 -7.30
N VAL A 23 -0.26 -21.77 -8.39
CA VAL A 23 0.93 -21.82 -9.25
C VAL A 23 0.59 -21.40 -10.69
N VAL A 24 -0.27 -22.15 -11.37
CA VAL A 24 -0.54 -21.94 -12.79
C VAL A 24 -1.13 -20.55 -13.05
N TYR A 25 -2.19 -20.19 -12.33
CA TYR A 25 -2.88 -18.92 -12.51
C TYR A 25 -1.97 -17.71 -12.22
N PRO A 26 -1.28 -17.59 -11.08
CA PRO A 26 -0.41 -16.45 -10.82
C PRO A 26 0.74 -16.32 -11.84
N LEU A 27 1.35 -17.42 -12.25
CA LEU A 27 2.42 -17.39 -13.26
C LEU A 27 1.91 -16.98 -14.62
N ALA A 28 0.74 -17.48 -15.04
CA ALA A 28 0.13 -17.07 -16.31
C ALA A 28 -0.21 -15.58 -16.32
N ILE A 29 -0.82 -15.05 -15.25
CA ILE A 29 -1.14 -13.62 -15.16
C ILE A 29 0.15 -12.77 -15.11
N THR A 30 1.17 -13.22 -14.39
CA THR A 30 2.46 -12.51 -14.35
C THR A 30 3.10 -12.46 -15.71
N ALA A 31 3.11 -13.56 -16.46
CA ALA A 31 3.66 -13.61 -17.82
C ALA A 31 2.91 -12.66 -18.78
N ILE A 32 1.58 -12.66 -18.73
CA ILE A 32 0.75 -11.74 -19.52
C ILE A 32 1.02 -10.28 -19.12
N ALA A 33 1.06 -9.98 -17.82
CA ALA A 33 1.32 -8.63 -17.31
C ALA A 33 2.70 -8.13 -17.73
N GLN A 34 3.73 -8.95 -17.66
CA GLN A 34 5.08 -8.60 -18.10
C GLN A 34 5.18 -8.39 -19.62
N ALA A 35 4.42 -9.13 -20.41
CA ALA A 35 4.41 -8.99 -21.87
C ALA A 35 3.64 -7.75 -22.35
N VAL A 36 2.49 -7.44 -21.70
CA VAL A 36 1.57 -6.39 -22.16
C VAL A 36 1.84 -5.05 -21.44
N PHE A 37 2.16 -5.09 -20.15
CA PHE A 37 2.30 -3.92 -19.28
C PHE A 37 3.58 -3.96 -18.42
N PRO A 38 4.78 -4.04 -19.03
CA PRO A 38 6.04 -4.24 -18.27
C PRO A 38 6.29 -3.15 -17.23
N ASN A 39 6.03 -1.88 -17.54
CA ASN A 39 6.23 -0.78 -16.60
C ASN A 39 5.33 -0.87 -15.38
N GLN A 40 4.05 -1.16 -15.59
CA GLN A 40 3.07 -1.30 -14.49
C GLN A 40 3.33 -2.56 -13.66
N ALA A 41 3.66 -3.66 -14.33
CA ALA A 41 3.99 -4.93 -13.68
C ALA A 41 5.22 -4.84 -12.77
N ASN A 42 6.17 -3.96 -13.12
CA ASN A 42 7.39 -3.71 -12.33
C ASN A 42 7.26 -2.53 -11.34
N GLY A 43 6.03 -2.02 -11.10
CA GLY A 43 5.78 -1.00 -10.08
C GLY A 43 6.14 0.42 -10.48
N GLN A 44 6.24 0.73 -11.78
CA GLN A 44 6.53 2.08 -12.30
C GLN A 44 7.73 2.75 -11.62
N LEU A 45 8.85 2.03 -11.59
CA LEU A 45 10.07 2.50 -10.96
C LEU A 45 10.62 3.73 -11.71
N ILE A 46 11.09 4.71 -10.95
CA ILE A 46 11.73 5.92 -11.46
C ILE A 46 13.24 5.75 -11.30
N GLU A 47 13.94 5.77 -12.41
CA GLU A 47 15.40 5.68 -12.44
C GLU A 47 16.02 7.04 -12.75
N ARG A 48 17.08 7.37 -12.04
CA ARG A 48 17.89 8.55 -12.30
C ARG A 48 19.36 8.18 -12.27
N ASN A 49 20.06 8.43 -13.37
CA ASN A 49 21.48 8.06 -13.54
C ASN A 49 21.76 6.57 -13.26
N GLY A 50 20.87 5.66 -13.69
CA GLY A 50 21.04 4.21 -13.49
C GLY A 50 20.72 3.72 -12.07
N THR A 51 20.23 4.59 -11.19
CA THR A 51 19.83 4.22 -9.82
C THR A 51 18.32 4.40 -9.66
N VAL A 52 17.64 3.39 -9.12
CA VAL A 52 16.21 3.48 -8.78
C VAL A 52 16.05 4.43 -7.60
N VAL A 53 15.35 5.54 -7.81
CA VAL A 53 15.11 6.58 -6.80
C VAL A 53 13.74 6.49 -6.16
N GLY A 54 12.81 5.74 -6.72
CA GLY A 54 11.46 5.55 -6.17
C GLY A 54 10.50 4.94 -7.16
N SER A 55 9.22 5.00 -6.83
CA SER A 55 8.11 4.57 -7.69
C SER A 55 7.09 5.70 -7.79
N SER A 56 6.47 5.86 -8.96
CA SER A 56 5.41 6.86 -9.16
C SER A 56 4.11 6.56 -8.38
N LEU A 57 3.98 5.33 -7.87
CA LEU A 57 2.79 4.88 -7.14
C LEU A 57 2.90 5.08 -5.63
N ILE A 58 4.12 5.18 -5.11
CA ILE A 58 4.40 5.22 -3.67
C ILE A 58 4.86 6.63 -3.29
N GLY A 59 4.23 7.20 -2.26
CA GLY A 59 4.65 8.49 -1.69
C GLY A 59 6.02 8.40 -1.06
N GLN A 60 6.76 9.50 -1.15
CA GLN A 60 8.09 9.66 -0.58
C GLN A 60 8.02 10.68 0.56
N GLY A 61 8.68 10.38 1.67
CA GLY A 61 8.74 11.27 2.83
C GLY A 61 9.68 12.45 2.60
N PHE A 62 9.22 13.51 1.96
CA PHE A 62 10.00 14.74 1.79
C PHE A 62 9.91 15.62 3.04
N SER A 63 11.04 16.14 3.48
CA SER A 63 11.16 17.02 4.65
C SER A 63 11.20 18.52 4.31
N SER A 64 11.56 18.88 3.08
CA SER A 64 11.68 20.29 2.68
C SER A 64 10.31 20.94 2.43
N PRO A 65 10.11 22.20 2.82
CA PRO A 65 8.82 22.90 2.69
C PRO A 65 8.38 23.17 1.26
N GLY A 66 9.28 23.06 0.27
CA GLY A 66 8.97 23.24 -1.15
C GLY A 66 8.41 22.00 -1.86
N TYR A 67 8.28 20.87 -1.17
CA TYR A 67 7.77 19.63 -1.75
C TYR A 67 6.36 19.31 -1.25
N PHE A 68 5.58 18.65 -2.10
CA PHE A 68 4.28 18.14 -1.71
C PHE A 68 4.44 17.01 -0.68
N ARG A 69 3.59 17.01 0.32
CA ARG A 69 3.53 15.94 1.32
C ARG A 69 2.56 14.86 0.87
N PRO A 70 2.99 13.60 0.81
CA PRO A 70 2.10 12.49 0.55
C PRO A 70 1.28 12.14 1.79
N ARG A 71 0.24 11.32 1.61
CA ARG A 71 -0.57 10.79 2.69
C ARG A 71 0.30 10.10 3.75
N PRO A 72 0.09 10.33 5.06
CA PRO A 72 0.88 9.70 6.12
C PRO A 72 0.92 8.17 5.97
N SER A 73 2.11 7.60 6.07
CA SER A 73 2.34 6.17 5.94
C SER A 73 2.54 5.51 7.30
N ALA A 74 1.90 4.34 7.50
CA ALA A 74 2.12 3.49 8.66
C ALA A 74 3.14 2.35 8.36
N ALA A 75 3.81 2.39 7.21
CA ALA A 75 4.77 1.37 6.80
C ALA A 75 6.13 1.61 7.47
N GLY A 76 6.56 0.69 8.32
CA GLY A 76 7.83 0.76 9.04
C GLY A 76 8.01 2.08 9.82
N MET A 77 9.09 2.78 9.56
CA MET A 77 9.35 4.12 10.11
C MET A 77 8.75 5.25 9.25
N GLY A 78 7.84 4.94 8.36
CA GLY A 78 7.20 5.81 7.38
C GLY A 78 7.72 5.56 5.96
N TYR A 79 6.81 5.29 5.02
CA TYR A 79 7.10 5.04 3.61
C TYR A 79 8.05 3.87 3.30
N ASP A 80 8.26 2.96 4.23
CA ASP A 80 9.05 1.76 4.01
C ASP A 80 8.23 0.68 3.30
N ALA A 81 8.45 0.53 1.99
CA ALA A 81 7.73 -0.43 1.17
C ALA A 81 8.03 -1.89 1.52
N ALA A 82 9.21 -2.18 2.09
CA ALA A 82 9.60 -3.51 2.52
C ALA A 82 8.85 -3.96 3.78
N ASN A 83 8.44 -3.01 4.64
CA ASN A 83 7.71 -3.24 5.88
C ASN A 83 6.29 -2.68 5.81
N SER A 84 5.56 -3.00 4.75
CA SER A 84 4.20 -2.49 4.53
C SER A 84 3.19 -3.10 5.51
N ALA A 85 3.06 -2.51 6.69
CA ALA A 85 2.07 -2.85 7.70
C ALA A 85 1.07 -1.71 7.90
N GLY A 86 -0.21 -2.05 8.12
CA GLY A 86 -1.21 -1.05 8.53
C GLY A 86 -1.17 -0.82 10.03
N SER A 87 -1.66 0.32 10.49
CA SER A 87 -1.82 0.59 11.92
C SER A 87 -2.83 -0.34 12.60
N GLN A 88 -3.78 -0.88 11.83
CA GLN A 88 -4.86 -1.82 12.26
C GLN A 88 -5.62 -1.34 13.52
N LEU A 89 -5.67 -0.03 13.73
CA LEU A 89 -6.34 0.58 14.88
C LEU A 89 -7.83 0.78 14.57
N GLY A 90 -8.68 0.34 15.49
CA GLY A 90 -10.13 0.56 15.39
C GLY A 90 -10.51 2.03 15.65
N PRO A 91 -11.73 2.46 15.23
CA PRO A 91 -12.17 3.85 15.33
C PRO A 91 -12.26 4.38 16.77
N THR A 92 -12.43 3.50 17.75
CA THR A 92 -12.49 3.84 19.17
C THR A 92 -11.12 3.81 19.86
N ASN A 93 -10.06 3.48 19.14
CA ASN A 93 -8.73 3.35 19.73
C ASN A 93 -8.12 4.74 20.01
N LYS A 94 -7.71 4.97 21.25
CA LYS A 94 -7.14 6.24 21.68
C LYS A 94 -5.90 6.64 20.86
N LYS A 95 -5.02 5.69 20.52
CA LYS A 95 -3.83 5.98 19.71
C LYS A 95 -4.19 6.52 18.32
N LEU A 96 -5.27 6.01 17.71
CA LEU A 96 -5.74 6.53 16.42
C LEU A 96 -6.24 7.96 16.58
N MET A 97 -7.06 8.22 17.61
CA MET A 97 -7.61 9.54 17.85
C MET A 97 -6.51 10.58 18.13
N ASP A 98 -5.52 10.23 18.94
CA ASP A 98 -4.40 11.11 19.26
C ASP A 98 -3.53 11.38 18.01
N ALA A 99 -3.25 10.37 17.19
CA ALA A 99 -2.51 10.53 15.93
C ALA A 99 -3.25 11.41 14.91
N VAL A 100 -4.55 11.21 14.72
CA VAL A 100 -5.37 12.04 13.83
C VAL A 100 -5.39 13.48 14.32
N LYS A 101 -5.55 13.70 15.62
CA LYS A 101 -5.55 15.04 16.22
C LYS A 101 -4.21 15.75 16.02
N ALA A 102 -3.09 15.07 16.25
CA ALA A 102 -1.76 15.62 16.00
C ALA A 102 -1.55 16.01 14.53
N ASN A 103 -2.00 15.18 13.58
CA ASN A 103 -1.93 15.46 12.14
C ASN A 103 -2.83 16.65 11.76
N VAL A 104 -4.03 16.77 12.34
CA VAL A 104 -4.92 17.93 12.13
C VAL A 104 -4.26 19.21 12.63
N ASP A 105 -3.67 19.18 13.82
CA ASP A 105 -3.00 20.35 14.40
C ASP A 105 -1.78 20.76 13.58
N ALA A 106 -1.02 19.80 13.04
CA ALA A 106 0.09 20.07 12.14
C ALA A 106 -0.38 20.70 10.82
N ALA A 107 -1.42 20.14 10.18
CA ALA A 107 -1.96 20.68 8.94
C ALA A 107 -2.55 22.10 9.11
N ARG A 108 -3.21 22.38 10.23
CA ARG A 108 -3.73 23.72 10.56
C ARG A 108 -2.66 24.77 10.81
N LYS A 109 -1.50 24.36 11.34
CA LYS A 109 -0.35 25.28 11.51
C LYS A 109 0.22 25.72 10.16
N GLU A 110 0.20 24.84 9.16
CA GLU A 110 0.67 25.15 7.81
C GLU A 110 -0.32 26.01 7.02
N ASN A 111 -1.61 25.72 7.15
CA ASN A 111 -2.66 26.44 6.46
C ASN A 111 -3.90 26.66 7.34
N PRO A 112 -3.92 27.73 8.15
CA PRO A 112 -4.99 27.98 9.14
C PRO A 112 -6.39 28.18 8.52
N ASN A 113 -6.47 28.65 7.28
CA ASN A 113 -7.72 29.06 6.63
C ASN A 113 -8.31 27.97 5.69
N ALA A 114 -7.59 26.86 5.47
CA ALA A 114 -8.07 25.80 4.60
C ALA A 114 -8.73 24.65 5.37
N PRO A 115 -9.78 24.02 4.81
CA PRO A 115 -10.33 22.80 5.37
C PRO A 115 -9.28 21.68 5.28
N VAL A 116 -9.04 20.98 6.37
CA VAL A 116 -8.08 19.87 6.42
C VAL A 116 -8.69 18.63 5.79
N PRO A 117 -8.17 18.14 4.64
CA PRO A 117 -8.66 16.92 4.01
C PRO A 117 -8.41 15.68 4.88
N ILE A 118 -9.33 14.74 4.87
CA ILE A 118 -9.21 13.49 5.63
C ILE A 118 -7.96 12.67 5.24
N ASP A 119 -7.54 12.77 4.00
CA ASP A 119 -6.38 12.06 3.47
C ASP A 119 -5.04 12.56 4.05
N LEU A 120 -4.98 13.79 4.52
CA LEU A 120 -3.78 14.33 5.17
C LEU A 120 -3.65 13.90 6.64
N VAL A 121 -4.72 13.47 7.27
CA VAL A 121 -4.71 13.17 8.70
C VAL A 121 -4.84 11.69 9.01
N THR A 122 -5.29 10.88 8.03
CA THR A 122 -5.42 9.44 8.19
C THR A 122 -4.28 8.70 7.53
N THR A 123 -3.68 7.75 8.26
CA THR A 123 -2.58 6.95 7.74
C THR A 123 -3.05 5.93 6.70
N SER A 124 -2.26 5.74 5.65
CA SER A 124 -2.37 4.62 4.73
C SER A 124 -1.34 3.54 5.05
N LYS A 125 -1.46 2.39 4.39
CA LYS A 125 -0.56 1.25 4.59
C LYS A 125 0.88 1.56 4.15
N ILE A 126 1.07 2.08 2.93
CA ILE A 126 2.38 2.39 2.33
C ILE A 126 2.53 3.89 2.08
N GLY A 127 1.42 4.63 2.01
CA GLY A 127 1.39 6.00 1.47
C GLY A 127 1.38 5.95 -0.06
N ARG A 128 0.24 6.29 -0.68
CA ARG A 128 0.17 6.41 -2.13
C ARG A 128 0.55 7.84 -2.53
N ALA A 129 1.27 7.96 -3.64
CA ALA A 129 1.39 9.25 -4.32
C ALA A 129 0.00 9.65 -4.81
N SER A 130 -0.52 10.77 -4.34
CA SER A 130 -1.82 11.29 -4.72
C SER A 130 -1.67 12.74 -5.17
N CYS A 131 -2.21 13.06 -6.33
CA CYS A 131 -2.18 14.43 -6.87
C CYS A 131 -3.10 15.41 -6.11
N ARG A 132 -3.85 14.95 -5.11
CA ARG A 132 -4.76 15.76 -4.31
C ARG A 132 -4.09 16.46 -3.12
N GLU A 133 -2.86 16.13 -2.83
CA GLU A 133 -2.13 16.66 -1.66
C GLU A 133 -1.41 17.97 -1.99
N ARG A 134 -2.13 18.90 -2.62
CA ARG A 134 -1.72 20.31 -2.64
C ARG A 134 -2.28 20.98 -1.38
N VAL A 135 -1.41 21.31 -0.48
CA VAL A 135 -1.71 22.25 0.59
C VAL A 135 -1.28 23.64 0.13
#